data_159674f3c0bdac9af497d0ff56693b6c
#
_entry.id   159674f3c0bdac9af497d0ff56693b6c
#
_cell.length_a   1.000
_cell.length_b   1.000
_cell.length_c   1.000
_cell.angle_alpha   90.00
_cell.angle_beta   90.00
_cell.angle_gamma   90.00
#
_symmetry.space_group_name_H-M   'P 1'
#
loop_
_entity.id
_entity.type
_entity.pdbx_description
1 polymer ?
#
loop_
_entity_poly.entity_id
_entity_poly.type
_entity_poly.pdbx_seq_one_letter_code
_entity_poly.pdbx_strand_id
1 'polypeptide(L)'
;MGRDWQELTRLVGQAPIEVERVRLVATGVAIEGPFSLPPLAQLSAEDQVFVAAFVRCHGSIKQMEQYFGVSYPTIKNRLNKIGSQLSFVEIEQGSDTESPPRTRAEILDKLSRGELTVAQALERLKEK
;
A
#
# COMPACT_ATOMS: atom_id res chain seq x y z
N MET A 1 3.57 6.86 30.99
CA MET A 1 3.48 6.49 29.59
C MET A 1 2.56 7.43 28.86
N GLY A 2 2.81 7.60 27.61
CA GLY A 2 2.01 8.46 26.79
C GLY A 2 0.70 7.83 26.38
N ARG A 3 -0.12 8.64 25.77
CA ARG A 3 -1.39 8.18 25.24
C ARG A 3 -1.17 7.51 23.90
N ASP A 4 -2.14 6.68 23.54
CA ASP A 4 -2.06 5.94 22.30
C ASP A 4 -2.14 6.88 21.11
N TRP A 5 -1.32 6.64 20.10
CA TRP A 5 -1.36 7.43 18.87
C TRP A 5 -2.75 7.39 18.24
N GLN A 6 -3.44 6.26 18.34
CA GLN A 6 -4.77 6.14 17.76
C GLN A 6 -5.78 7.07 18.44
N GLU A 7 -5.57 7.39 19.71
CA GLU A 7 -6.39 8.37 20.38
C GLU A 7 -6.27 9.72 19.71
N LEU A 8 -5.03 10.10 19.42
CA LEU A 8 -4.79 11.36 18.74
C LEU A 8 -5.43 11.36 17.36
N THR A 9 -5.30 10.26 16.65
CA THR A 9 -5.86 10.15 15.30
C THR A 9 -7.37 10.35 15.33
N ARG A 10 -8.03 9.81 16.34
CA ARG A 10 -9.48 9.98 16.46
C ARG A 10 -9.85 11.43 16.75
N LEU A 11 -9.05 12.09 17.59
CA LEU A 11 -9.34 13.47 17.94
C LEU A 11 -9.21 14.42 16.76
N VAL A 12 -8.20 14.21 15.94
CA VAL A 12 -7.97 15.14 14.82
C VAL A 12 -8.77 14.76 13.58
N GLY A 13 -9.25 13.52 13.50
CA GLY A 13 -10.01 13.06 12.35
C GLY A 13 -9.18 13.13 11.07
N GLN A 14 -9.69 13.84 10.09
CA GLN A 14 -9.01 13.97 8.81
C GLN A 14 -8.18 15.25 8.71
N ALA A 15 -8.11 16.02 9.77
CA ALA A 15 -7.37 17.28 9.73
C ALA A 15 -5.88 17.01 9.57
N PRO A 16 -5.19 17.82 8.77
CA PRO A 16 -3.73 17.66 8.64
C PRO A 16 -3.05 18.01 9.95
N ILE A 17 -2.05 17.24 10.30
CA ILE A 17 -1.26 17.52 11.49
C ILE A 17 0.21 17.37 11.16
N GLU A 18 1.05 17.93 12.01
CA GLU A 18 2.47 17.74 11.89
C GLU A 18 3.04 17.54 13.29
N VAL A 19 4.24 17.00 13.35
CA VAL A 19 4.91 16.77 14.62
C VAL A 19 5.76 17.99 14.93
N GLU A 20 5.50 18.56 16.08
CA GLU A 20 6.21 19.76 16.51
C GLU A 20 7.36 19.45 17.45
N ARG A 21 7.23 18.38 18.22
CA ARG A 21 8.22 18.09 19.23
C ARG A 21 8.27 16.59 19.48
N VAL A 22 9.49 16.07 19.54
CA VAL A 22 9.73 14.68 19.86
C VAL A 22 10.70 14.60 21.01
N ARG A 23 10.39 13.80 22.02
CA ARG A 23 11.26 13.63 23.17
C ARG A 23 11.81 12.22 23.18
N LEU A 24 13.13 12.13 23.30
CA LEU A 24 13.77 10.83 23.44
C LEU A 24 13.51 10.32 24.86
N VAL A 25 12.85 9.18 24.95
CA VAL A 25 12.41 8.65 26.23
C VAL A 25 13.60 8.33 27.13
N ALA A 26 14.66 7.77 26.56
CA ALA A 26 15.80 7.32 27.36
C ALA A 26 16.59 8.49 27.96
N THR A 27 16.75 9.57 27.23
CA THR A 27 17.60 10.68 27.66
C THR A 27 16.82 11.92 28.06
N GLY A 28 15.56 12.02 27.67
CA GLY A 28 14.77 13.21 27.93
C GLY A 28 15.05 14.36 26.99
N VAL A 29 15.95 14.16 26.02
CA VAL A 29 16.27 15.20 25.05
C VAL A 29 15.09 15.39 24.12
N ALA A 30 14.74 16.66 23.85
CA ALA A 30 13.64 16.97 22.96
C ALA A 30 14.18 17.58 21.68
N ILE A 31 13.52 17.21 20.57
CA ILE A 31 13.84 17.72 19.26
C ILE A 31 12.61 18.46 18.76
N GLU A 32 12.77 19.71 18.39
CA GLU A 32 11.63 20.53 17.94
C GLU A 32 11.80 20.92 16.49
N GLY A 33 10.68 21.09 15.84
CA GLY A 33 10.67 21.54 14.46
C GLY A 33 9.36 21.14 13.83
N PRO A 34 9.09 21.60 12.61
CA PRO A 34 7.96 21.06 11.89
C PRO A 34 8.39 19.80 11.16
N PHE A 35 7.86 18.67 11.59
CA PHE A 35 8.16 17.38 10.95
C PHE A 35 6.89 16.83 10.36
N SER A 36 6.91 16.56 9.07
CA SER A 36 5.76 15.94 8.40
C SER A 36 5.62 14.50 8.81
N LEU A 37 4.37 14.06 8.94
CA LEU A 37 4.10 12.67 9.22
C LEU A 37 4.37 11.82 8.00
N PRO A 38 4.90 10.61 8.19
CA PRO A 38 4.98 9.69 7.07
C PRO A 38 3.57 9.32 6.61
N PRO A 39 3.43 8.96 5.33
CA PRO A 39 2.09 8.67 4.80
C PRO A 39 1.32 7.62 5.58
N LEU A 40 2.01 6.60 6.09
CA LEU A 40 1.32 5.58 6.88
C LEU A 40 0.72 6.16 8.15
N ALA A 41 1.39 7.12 8.75
CA ALA A 41 0.88 7.75 9.97
C ALA A 41 -0.28 8.71 9.68
N GLN A 42 -0.45 9.09 8.43
CA GLN A 42 -1.56 9.98 8.05
C GLN A 42 -2.86 9.23 7.81
N LEU A 43 -2.80 7.92 7.77
CA LEU A 43 -4.01 7.12 7.62
C LEU A 43 -4.89 7.27 8.85
N SER A 44 -6.21 7.08 8.65
CA SER A 44 -7.12 7.07 9.78
C SER A 44 -6.78 5.91 10.72
N ALA A 45 -7.29 5.99 11.96
CA ALA A 45 -7.03 4.93 12.92
C ALA A 45 -7.53 3.58 12.39
N GLU A 46 -8.69 3.58 11.75
CA GLU A 46 -9.23 2.35 11.21
C GLU A 46 -8.37 1.80 10.08
N ASP A 47 -7.89 2.68 9.22
CA ASP A 47 -7.03 2.24 8.12
C ASP A 47 -5.70 1.72 8.63
N GLN A 48 -5.17 2.31 9.70
CA GLN A 48 -3.94 1.83 10.29
C GLN A 48 -4.11 0.41 10.81
N VAL A 49 -5.24 0.13 11.46
CA VAL A 49 -5.53 -1.21 11.93
C VAL A 49 -5.67 -2.17 10.77
N PHE A 50 -6.32 -1.71 9.71
CA PHE A 50 -6.50 -2.55 8.52
C PHE A 50 -5.16 -2.93 7.89
N VAL A 51 -4.26 -1.96 7.77
CA VAL A 51 -2.93 -2.22 7.22
C VAL A 51 -2.16 -3.18 8.12
N ALA A 52 -2.24 -2.97 9.43
CA ALA A 52 -1.56 -3.85 10.37
C ALA A 52 -2.08 -5.28 10.24
N ALA A 53 -3.39 -5.43 10.09
CA ALA A 53 -3.98 -6.75 9.91
C ALA A 53 -3.51 -7.40 8.62
N PHE A 54 -3.41 -6.60 7.56
CA PHE A 54 -2.93 -7.10 6.28
C PHE A 54 -1.52 -7.67 6.39
N VAL A 55 -0.67 -6.95 7.12
CA VAL A 55 0.70 -7.40 7.33
C VAL A 55 0.72 -8.67 8.18
N ARG A 56 -0.11 -8.71 9.22
CA ARG A 56 -0.20 -9.90 10.07
C ARG A 56 -0.68 -11.13 9.31
N CYS A 57 -1.56 -10.91 8.33
CA CYS A 57 -2.08 -11.98 7.51
C CYS A 57 -1.15 -12.32 6.34
N HIS A 58 0.01 -11.68 6.30
CA HIS A 58 0.99 -11.90 5.23
C HIS A 58 0.39 -11.70 3.86
N GLY A 59 -0.53 -10.74 3.75
CA GLY A 59 -1.17 -10.42 2.50
C GLY A 59 -2.30 -11.33 2.09
N SER A 60 -2.70 -12.25 2.95
CA SER A 60 -3.77 -13.17 2.61
C SER A 60 -5.12 -12.50 2.74
N ILE A 61 -5.78 -12.26 1.61
CA ILE A 61 -7.09 -11.62 1.62
C ILE A 61 -8.12 -12.54 2.26
N LYS A 62 -7.95 -13.83 2.07
CA LYS A 62 -8.87 -14.79 2.68
C LYS A 62 -8.85 -14.68 4.20
N GLN A 63 -7.66 -14.57 4.79
CA GLN A 63 -7.57 -14.39 6.24
C GLN A 63 -8.13 -13.05 6.66
N MET A 64 -7.97 -12.03 5.83
CA MET A 64 -8.57 -10.74 6.12
C MET A 64 -10.09 -10.81 6.16
N GLU A 65 -10.68 -11.56 5.22
CA GLU A 65 -12.12 -11.76 5.22
C GLU A 65 -12.59 -12.39 6.51
N GLN A 66 -11.86 -13.38 6.98
CA GLN A 66 -12.21 -14.05 8.22
C GLN A 66 -12.03 -13.14 9.43
N TYR A 67 -10.96 -12.38 9.43
CA TYR A 67 -10.66 -11.52 10.56
C TYR A 67 -11.69 -10.38 10.70
N PHE A 68 -12.06 -9.77 9.60
CA PHE A 68 -12.99 -8.63 9.62
C PHE A 68 -14.44 -9.05 9.42
N GLY A 69 -14.66 -10.26 8.97
CA GLY A 69 -16.02 -10.72 8.71
C GLY A 69 -16.69 -10.06 7.55
N VAL A 70 -15.93 -9.72 6.51
CA VAL A 70 -16.46 -9.06 5.34
C VAL A 70 -16.05 -9.83 4.09
N SER A 71 -16.66 -9.47 2.97
CA SER A 71 -16.44 -10.19 1.72
C SER A 71 -15.16 -9.76 1.02
N TYR A 72 -14.73 -10.59 0.07
CA TYR A 72 -13.55 -10.32 -0.73
C TYR A 72 -13.61 -8.95 -1.42
N PRO A 73 -14.71 -8.60 -2.13
CA PRO A 73 -14.74 -7.28 -2.75
C PRO A 73 -14.58 -6.13 -1.76
N THR A 74 -15.11 -6.29 -0.56
CA THR A 74 -14.98 -5.26 0.46
C THR A 74 -13.52 -5.07 0.84
N ILE A 75 -12.80 -6.17 1.04
CA ILE A 75 -11.38 -6.11 1.36
C ILE A 75 -10.60 -5.47 0.21
N LYS A 76 -10.87 -5.91 -1.01
CA LYS A 76 -10.16 -5.39 -2.17
C LYS A 76 -10.40 -3.89 -2.36
N ASN A 77 -11.63 -3.46 -2.21
CA ASN A 77 -11.95 -2.03 -2.36
C ASN A 77 -11.23 -1.21 -1.32
N ARG A 78 -11.16 -1.71 -0.11
CA ARG A 78 -10.49 -0.99 0.96
C ARG A 78 -8.98 -0.94 0.73
N LEU A 79 -8.40 -2.03 0.26
CA LEU A 79 -6.99 -2.05 -0.08
C LEU A 79 -6.68 -1.04 -1.18
N ASN A 80 -7.54 -0.98 -2.20
CA ASN A 80 -7.34 -0.03 -3.29
C ASN A 80 -7.41 1.41 -2.78
N LYS A 81 -8.37 1.68 -1.91
CA LYS A 81 -8.52 3.02 -1.37
C LYS A 81 -7.32 3.43 -0.55
N ILE A 82 -6.87 2.54 0.33
CA ILE A 82 -5.71 2.82 1.17
C ILE A 82 -4.47 2.95 0.30
N GLY A 83 -4.32 2.06 -0.67
CA GLY A 83 -3.16 2.08 -1.55
C GLY A 83 -3.04 3.39 -2.32
N SER A 84 -4.17 3.97 -2.69
CA SER A 84 -4.13 5.25 -3.41
C SER A 84 -3.60 6.38 -2.54
N GLN A 85 -3.69 6.23 -1.23
CA GLN A 85 -3.16 7.21 -0.30
C GLN A 85 -1.67 7.01 -0.02
N LEU A 86 -1.13 5.88 -0.46
CA LEU A 86 0.27 5.53 -0.23
C LEU A 86 1.08 5.65 -1.52
N SER A 87 0.81 6.70 -2.28
CA SER A 87 1.42 6.87 -3.59
C SER A 87 2.91 7.13 -3.53
N PHE A 88 3.46 7.33 -2.33
CA PHE A 88 4.90 7.50 -2.18
C PHE A 88 5.67 6.21 -2.52
N VAL A 89 4.97 5.08 -2.53
CA VAL A 89 5.57 3.81 -2.94
C VAL A 89 5.22 3.59 -4.40
N GLU A 90 6.25 3.57 -5.24
CA GLU A 90 6.04 3.32 -6.65
C GLU A 90 6.33 1.88 -6.95
N ILE A 91 5.36 1.24 -7.56
CA ILE A 91 5.47 -0.17 -7.89
C ILE A 91 5.42 -0.30 -9.40
N GLU A 92 6.30 -1.13 -9.93
CA GLU A 92 6.23 -1.45 -11.35
C GLU A 92 4.91 -2.12 -11.63
N GLN A 93 4.11 -1.48 -12.46
CA GLN A 93 2.76 -1.94 -12.67
C GLN A 93 2.61 -2.94 -13.79
N GLY A 94 3.65 -3.17 -14.51
CA GLY A 94 3.56 -4.05 -15.65
C GLY A 94 3.05 -5.42 -15.30
N SER A 95 3.43 -5.93 -14.15
CA SER A 95 3.08 -7.30 -13.78
C SER A 95 1.63 -7.46 -13.40
N ASP A 96 1.02 -6.42 -12.85
CA ASP A 96 -0.31 -6.55 -12.26
C ASP A 96 -1.40 -5.88 -13.05
N THR A 97 -1.05 -5.14 -14.07
CA THR A 97 -2.04 -4.38 -14.78
C THR A 97 -2.55 -5.15 -15.96
N GLU A 98 -3.67 -4.71 -16.45
CA GLU A 98 -4.21 -5.22 -17.70
C GLU A 98 -3.64 -4.53 -18.89
N SER A 99 -2.59 -3.76 -18.70
CA SER A 99 -1.93 -3.07 -19.79
C SER A 99 -1.36 -4.07 -20.78
N PRO A 100 -1.39 -3.73 -22.06
CA PRO A 100 -0.76 -4.60 -23.04
C PRO A 100 0.74 -4.68 -22.77
N PRO A 101 1.35 -5.82 -23.08
CA PRO A 101 2.79 -5.93 -22.88
C PRO A 101 3.53 -4.94 -23.77
N ARG A 102 4.53 -4.32 -23.19
CA ARG A 102 5.29 -3.29 -23.90
C ARG A 102 6.77 -3.58 -23.96
N THR A 103 7.25 -4.41 -23.07
CA THR A 103 8.66 -4.74 -23.01
C THR A 103 8.85 -6.17 -23.48
N ARG A 104 10.09 -6.46 -23.88
CA ARG A 104 10.41 -7.81 -24.29
C ARG A 104 10.14 -8.80 -23.17
N ALA A 105 10.45 -8.41 -21.94
CA ALA A 105 10.23 -9.29 -20.80
C ALA A 105 8.76 -9.61 -20.63
N GLU A 106 7.91 -8.63 -20.80
CA GLU A 106 6.47 -8.85 -20.68
C GLU A 106 5.95 -9.75 -21.78
N ILE A 107 6.43 -9.54 -22.99
CA ILE A 107 6.00 -10.35 -24.12
C ILE A 107 6.45 -11.79 -23.95
N LEU A 108 7.69 -11.97 -23.53
CA LEU A 108 8.21 -13.31 -23.32
C LEU A 108 7.49 -14.02 -22.19
N ASP A 109 7.14 -13.26 -21.15
CA ASP A 109 6.40 -13.82 -20.03
C ASP A 109 5.03 -14.31 -20.48
N LYS A 110 4.35 -13.52 -21.30
CA LYS A 110 3.04 -13.94 -21.80
C LYS A 110 3.13 -15.15 -22.74
N LEU A 111 4.19 -15.19 -23.51
CA LEU A 111 4.42 -16.35 -24.34
C LEU A 111 4.64 -17.60 -23.50
N SER A 112 5.42 -17.45 -22.45
CA SER A 112 5.71 -18.53 -21.53
C SER A 112 4.44 -19.07 -20.87
N ARG A 113 3.50 -18.19 -20.59
CA ARG A 113 2.25 -18.57 -19.97
C ARG A 113 1.20 -19.04 -20.96
N GLY A 114 1.53 -19.04 -22.23
CA GLY A 114 0.61 -19.49 -23.26
C GLY A 114 -0.41 -18.45 -23.69
N GLU A 115 -0.24 -17.21 -23.30
CA GLU A 115 -1.16 -16.13 -23.66
C GLU A 115 -0.89 -15.58 -25.04
N LEU A 116 0.30 -15.83 -25.57
CA LEU A 116 0.69 -15.40 -26.91
C LEU A 116 1.25 -16.57 -27.67
N THR A 117 1.04 -16.56 -28.98
CA THR A 117 1.71 -17.52 -29.85
C THR A 117 3.10 -17.00 -30.17
N VAL A 118 3.95 -17.91 -30.68
CA VAL A 118 5.30 -17.51 -31.08
C VAL A 118 5.25 -16.43 -32.15
N ALA A 119 4.33 -16.56 -33.09
CA ALA A 119 4.20 -15.58 -34.16
C ALA A 119 3.83 -14.20 -33.60
N GLN A 120 2.90 -14.19 -32.68
CA GLN A 120 2.48 -12.93 -32.06
C GLN A 120 3.61 -12.30 -31.24
N ALA A 121 4.36 -13.12 -30.53
CA ALA A 121 5.46 -12.61 -29.74
C ALA A 121 6.55 -12.02 -30.63
N LEU A 122 6.86 -12.69 -31.71
CA LEU A 122 7.87 -12.20 -32.63
C LEU A 122 7.45 -10.89 -33.28
N GLU A 123 6.19 -10.80 -33.62
CA GLU A 123 5.67 -9.57 -34.21
C GLU A 123 5.78 -8.41 -33.25
N ARG A 124 5.42 -8.63 -32.01
CA ARG A 124 5.49 -7.57 -31.01
C ARG A 124 6.92 -7.19 -30.68
N LEU A 125 7.81 -8.14 -30.70
CA LEU A 125 9.22 -7.85 -30.46
C LEU A 125 9.80 -7.02 -31.59
N LYS A 126 9.32 -7.21 -32.80
CA LYS A 126 9.77 -6.42 -33.92
C LYS A 126 9.30 -4.99 -33.82
N GLU A 127 8.18 -4.76 -33.18
CA GLU A 127 7.65 -3.43 -33.02
C GLU A 127 8.40 -2.59 -32.01
N LYS A 128 9.29 -3.19 -31.26
CA LYS A 128 10.09 -2.49 -30.26
C LYS A 128 11.45 -2.02 -30.82
#